data_1a50b11045505d1988d88aa7940911e6
#
_entry.id   1a50b11045505d1988d88aa7940911e6
#
_cell.length_a   1.000
_cell.length_b   1.000
_cell.length_c   1.000
_cell.angle_alpha   90.00
_cell.angle_beta   90.00
_cell.angle_gamma   90.00
#
_symmetry.space_group_name_H-M   'P 1'
#
loop_
_entity.id
_entity.type
_entity.pdbx_description
1 polymer ?
#
loop_
_entity_poly.entity_id
_entity_poly.type
_entity_poly.pdbx_seq_one_letter_code
_entity_poly.pdbx_strand_id
1 'polypeptide(L)'
;MRLGEYQELVCVKKVDFGIYLSTSSASEERVLLPAKQIPDGVKQGDKLKVFVYKDSNDRLIATTNEPKLTLGGLSVLTVKEVTKIGAFLDWGLEKDLFLPYKEMVRKVSAGDEILVTLYIDKSQRLCATTKGIYHMLSTDSPYKKDDMVSGRVYDFSDNFGTFIAVDDKYSAKIPVFENAAYLKLGDVIEAKVTDVKGDGKLDLTMRAVSYTHLRAHETEADL
;
A
#
# COMPACT_ATOMS: atom_id res chain seq x y z
N MET A 1 7.91 21.64 -7.44
CA MET A 1 7.57 20.79 -6.23
C MET A 1 7.35 19.35 -6.67
N ARG A 2 7.64 18.38 -5.79
CA ARG A 2 7.48 16.94 -6.10
C ARG A 2 6.16 16.42 -5.55
N LEU A 3 5.37 15.81 -6.42
CA LEU A 3 4.08 15.22 -6.07
C LEU A 3 4.27 13.85 -5.44
N GLY A 4 3.54 13.55 -4.36
CA GLY A 4 3.56 12.24 -3.72
C GLY A 4 4.75 11.97 -2.80
N GLU A 5 5.49 13.00 -2.43
CA GLU A 5 6.69 12.91 -1.61
C GLU A 5 6.70 13.92 -0.46
N TYR A 6 7.39 13.57 0.63
CA TYR A 6 7.77 14.53 1.64
C TYR A 6 8.88 15.44 1.13
N GLN A 7 8.77 16.71 1.43
CA GLN A 7 9.78 17.71 1.09
C GLN A 7 9.77 18.87 2.09
N GLU A 8 10.90 19.54 2.23
CA GLU A 8 11.03 20.71 3.05
C GLU A 8 10.73 21.95 2.22
N LEU A 9 9.74 22.74 2.63
CA LEU A 9 9.30 23.96 1.97
C LEU A 9 9.35 25.15 2.93
N VAL A 10 9.57 26.34 2.37
CA VAL A 10 9.67 27.60 3.12
C VAL A 10 8.32 28.31 3.14
N CYS A 11 7.91 28.81 4.32
CA CYS A 11 6.73 29.67 4.47
C CYS A 11 7.01 31.06 3.83
N VAL A 12 6.34 31.34 2.73
CA VAL A 12 6.54 32.61 1.98
C VAL A 12 5.46 33.65 2.21
N LYS A 13 4.25 33.23 2.59
CA LYS A 13 3.13 34.15 2.84
C LYS A 13 2.09 33.54 3.76
N LYS A 14 1.58 34.32 4.69
CA LYS A 14 0.43 33.96 5.53
C LYS A 14 -0.85 34.59 4.98
N VAL A 15 -1.94 33.84 5.00
CA VAL A 15 -3.28 34.26 4.59
C VAL A 15 -4.33 33.72 5.60
N ASP A 16 -5.57 34.17 5.53
CA ASP A 16 -6.61 33.78 6.51
C ASP A 16 -6.93 32.29 6.52
N PHE A 17 -6.82 31.63 5.37
CA PHE A 17 -7.14 30.21 5.18
C PHE A 17 -5.92 29.27 5.20
N GLY A 18 -4.71 29.81 5.49
CA GLY A 18 -3.50 28.98 5.55
C GLY A 18 -2.20 29.75 5.35
N ILE A 19 -1.16 29.02 4.96
CA ILE A 19 0.11 29.61 4.54
C ILE A 19 0.52 29.08 3.16
N TYR A 20 1.17 29.92 2.38
CA TYR A 20 1.80 29.48 1.14
C TYR A 20 3.23 29.07 1.41
N LEU A 21 3.57 27.88 0.93
CA LEU A 21 4.89 27.29 0.99
C LEU A 21 5.52 27.25 -0.40
N SER A 22 6.83 27.34 -0.47
CA SER A 22 7.61 27.29 -1.70
C SER A 22 8.95 26.57 -1.51
N THR A 23 9.58 26.17 -2.59
CA THR A 23 10.94 25.58 -2.56
C THR A 23 11.99 26.58 -2.12
N SER A 24 11.77 27.87 -2.38
CA SER A 24 12.61 28.99 -1.89
C SER A 24 11.79 30.27 -1.84
N SER A 25 12.26 31.27 -1.11
CA SER A 25 11.61 32.59 -1.05
C SER A 25 11.58 33.32 -2.41
N ALA A 26 12.45 32.96 -3.34
CA ALA A 26 12.53 33.54 -4.69
C ALA A 26 11.70 32.77 -5.73
N SER A 27 11.17 31.61 -5.42
CA SER A 27 10.38 30.80 -6.36
C SER A 27 8.95 31.34 -6.48
N GLU A 28 8.43 31.37 -7.69
CA GLU A 28 7.02 31.73 -7.97
C GLU A 28 6.06 30.54 -7.71
N GLU A 29 6.58 29.31 -7.75
CA GLU A 29 5.79 28.12 -7.50
C GLU A 29 5.42 28.03 -6.01
N ARG A 30 4.12 28.05 -5.71
CA ARG A 30 3.59 28.04 -4.34
C ARG A 30 2.55 26.95 -4.16
N VAL A 31 2.51 26.39 -2.94
CA VAL A 31 1.50 25.45 -2.52
C VAL A 31 0.88 25.91 -1.20
N LEU A 32 -0.43 25.72 -1.06
CA LEU A 32 -1.14 26.06 0.16
C LEU A 32 -1.01 24.92 1.19
N LEU A 33 -0.66 25.29 2.43
CA LEU A 33 -0.89 24.47 3.63
C LEU A 33 -2.10 25.05 4.37
N PRO A 34 -3.20 24.28 4.53
CA PRO A 34 -4.43 24.78 5.18
C PRO A 34 -4.20 25.22 6.63
N ALA A 35 -4.93 26.21 7.08
CA ALA A 35 -4.79 26.80 8.41
C ALA A 35 -4.85 25.78 9.56
N LYS A 36 -5.72 24.78 9.44
CA LYS A 36 -5.90 23.71 10.45
C LYS A 36 -4.68 22.79 10.63
N GLN A 37 -3.74 22.84 9.68
CA GLN A 37 -2.58 21.96 9.65
C GLN A 37 -1.25 22.71 9.90
N ILE A 38 -1.31 24.00 10.18
CA ILE A 38 -0.14 24.81 10.45
C ILE A 38 0.32 24.50 11.88
N PRO A 39 1.57 24.08 12.11
CA PRO A 39 2.12 23.94 13.45
C PRO A 39 2.16 25.30 14.19
N ASP A 40 2.02 25.25 15.50
CA ASP A 40 2.06 26.45 16.33
C ASP A 40 3.39 27.20 16.17
N GLY A 41 3.31 28.53 16.13
CA GLY A 41 4.47 29.41 16.12
C GLY A 41 5.17 29.58 14.77
N VAL A 42 4.65 29.02 13.69
CA VAL A 42 5.22 29.16 12.35
C VAL A 42 5.20 30.60 11.88
N LYS A 43 6.36 31.08 11.40
CA LYS A 43 6.59 32.43 10.87
C LYS A 43 7.00 32.35 9.40
N GLN A 44 6.86 33.47 8.72
CA GLN A 44 7.40 33.64 7.36
C GLN A 44 8.92 33.41 7.39
N GLY A 45 9.43 32.61 6.44
CA GLY A 45 10.82 32.19 6.36
C GLY A 45 11.12 30.85 7.01
N ASP A 46 10.23 30.33 7.85
CA ASP A 46 10.42 29.01 8.47
C ASP A 46 10.27 27.89 7.46
N LYS A 47 11.02 26.82 7.67
CA LYS A 47 10.98 25.60 6.86
C LYS A 47 10.07 24.56 7.51
N LEU A 48 9.23 23.95 6.70
CA LEU A 48 8.30 22.89 7.12
C LEU A 48 8.47 21.66 6.27
N LYS A 49 8.52 20.50 6.91
CA LYS A 49 8.42 19.21 6.23
C LYS A 49 6.95 18.90 5.98
N VAL A 50 6.57 18.83 4.71
CA VAL A 50 5.20 18.59 4.25
C VAL A 50 5.16 17.51 3.18
N PHE A 51 4.02 16.86 3.06
CA PHE A 51 3.68 16.01 1.92
C PHE A 51 2.88 16.83 0.91
N VAL A 52 3.16 16.68 -0.38
CA VAL A 52 2.48 17.42 -1.45
C VAL A 52 1.65 16.47 -2.30
N TYR A 53 0.37 16.78 -2.45
CA TYR A 53 -0.58 16.02 -3.25
C TYR A 53 -1.58 16.95 -3.95
N LYS A 54 -2.59 16.41 -4.62
CA LYS A 54 -3.67 17.21 -5.22
C LYS A 54 -4.96 17.04 -4.44
N ASP A 55 -5.63 18.14 -4.15
CA ASP A 55 -6.95 18.16 -3.50
C ASP A 55 -8.07 17.65 -4.45
N SER A 56 -9.31 17.66 -3.98
CA SER A 56 -10.47 17.20 -4.77
C SER A 56 -10.76 18.04 -6.01
N ASN A 57 -10.17 19.23 -6.11
CA ASN A 57 -10.26 20.14 -7.27
C ASN A 57 -9.01 20.08 -8.16
N ASP A 58 -8.19 19.03 -8.02
CA ASP A 58 -6.92 18.84 -8.74
C ASP A 58 -5.88 19.95 -8.53
N ARG A 59 -5.98 20.73 -7.45
CA ARG A 59 -4.99 21.76 -7.10
C ARG A 59 -3.92 21.16 -6.19
N LEU A 60 -2.67 21.55 -6.41
CA LEU A 60 -1.58 21.21 -5.49
C LEU A 60 -1.88 21.75 -4.09
N ILE A 61 -1.71 20.90 -3.10
CA ILE A 61 -1.89 21.21 -1.70
C ILE A 61 -0.82 20.52 -0.86
N ALA A 62 -0.34 21.20 0.17
CA ALA A 62 0.55 20.63 1.16
C ALA A 62 -0.23 20.13 2.37
N THR A 63 0.29 19.13 3.04
CA THR A 63 -0.26 18.62 4.31
C THR A 63 0.85 18.26 5.28
N THR A 64 0.60 18.48 6.56
CA THR A 64 1.39 17.95 7.68
C THR A 64 0.85 16.61 8.17
N ASN A 65 -0.33 16.19 7.70
CA ASN A 65 -0.84 14.84 7.96
C ASN A 65 0.04 13.81 7.24
N GLU A 66 0.20 12.67 7.87
CA GLU A 66 1.05 11.60 7.35
C GLU A 66 0.21 10.60 6.52
N PRO A 67 0.40 10.55 5.19
CA PRO A 67 -0.22 9.50 4.39
C PRO A 67 0.38 8.14 4.74
N LYS A 68 -0.44 7.09 4.66
CA LYS A 68 -0.01 5.69 4.85
C LYS A 68 0.92 5.19 3.72
N LEU A 69 1.04 5.95 2.64
CA LEU A 69 1.77 5.57 1.44
C LEU A 69 2.35 6.80 0.74
N THR A 70 3.60 6.69 0.30
CA THR A 70 4.30 7.72 -0.51
C THR A 70 4.70 7.15 -1.87
N LEU A 71 5.09 8.00 -2.80
CA LEU A 71 5.56 7.57 -4.13
C LEU A 71 6.77 6.64 -3.98
N GLY A 72 6.74 5.50 -4.66
CA GLY A 72 7.77 4.47 -4.55
C GLY A 72 7.65 3.58 -3.30
N GLY A 73 6.65 3.81 -2.43
CA GLY A 73 6.37 2.98 -1.27
C GLY A 73 5.35 1.87 -1.56
N LEU A 74 5.22 0.95 -0.63
CA LEU A 74 4.28 -0.15 -0.61
C LEU A 74 3.53 -0.13 0.72
N SER A 75 2.21 -0.26 0.70
CA SER A 75 1.38 -0.27 1.92
C SER A 75 0.08 -1.05 1.72
N VAL A 76 -0.45 -1.55 2.81
CA VAL A 76 -1.81 -2.10 2.87
C VAL A 76 -2.78 -0.97 3.12
N LEU A 77 -3.75 -0.80 2.22
CA LEU A 77 -4.81 0.19 2.35
C LEU A 77 -6.19 -0.46 2.33
N THR A 78 -7.11 0.14 3.07
CA THR A 78 -8.51 -0.32 3.11
C THR A 78 -9.31 0.31 1.98
N VAL A 79 -10.05 -0.52 1.25
CA VAL A 79 -11.02 -0.09 0.26
C VAL A 79 -12.24 0.51 0.97
N LYS A 80 -12.47 1.80 0.81
CA LYS A 80 -13.63 2.50 1.40
C LYS A 80 -14.88 2.34 0.54
N GLU A 81 -14.73 2.49 -0.77
CA GLU A 81 -15.83 2.50 -1.72
C GLU A 81 -15.40 1.94 -3.06
N VAL A 82 -16.33 1.27 -3.74
CA VAL A 82 -16.18 0.82 -5.13
C VAL A 82 -17.23 1.50 -5.98
N THR A 83 -16.82 2.15 -7.06
CA THR A 83 -17.66 2.93 -7.95
C THR A 83 -17.63 2.37 -9.38
N LYS A 84 -18.30 3.05 -10.32
CA LYS A 84 -18.28 2.68 -11.76
C LYS A 84 -16.91 2.85 -12.42
N ILE A 85 -16.00 3.64 -11.85
CA ILE A 85 -14.70 3.97 -12.44
C ILE A 85 -13.53 3.29 -11.76
N GLY A 86 -13.72 2.76 -10.56
CA GLY A 86 -12.68 2.14 -9.74
C GLY A 86 -13.02 2.16 -8.27
N ALA A 87 -12.03 1.95 -7.42
CA ALA A 87 -12.16 1.98 -5.98
C ALA A 87 -11.48 3.23 -5.40
N PHE A 88 -11.92 3.62 -4.21
CA PHE A 88 -11.31 4.66 -3.40
C PHE A 88 -10.80 4.06 -2.09
N LEU A 89 -9.54 4.37 -1.77
CA LEU A 89 -8.80 3.78 -0.66
C LEU A 89 -8.53 4.81 0.42
N ASP A 90 -8.62 4.38 1.68
CA ASP A 90 -8.17 5.18 2.82
C ASP A 90 -6.64 5.14 2.93
N TRP A 91 -5.99 6.24 2.64
CA TRP A 91 -4.54 6.42 2.79
C TRP A 91 -4.13 7.45 3.83
N GLY A 92 -5.08 7.88 4.68
CA GLY A 92 -4.84 8.78 5.81
C GLY A 92 -4.98 10.28 5.51
N LEU A 93 -5.31 10.66 4.27
CA LEU A 93 -5.56 12.05 3.88
C LEU A 93 -7.05 12.29 3.63
N GLU A 94 -7.48 13.58 3.60
CA GLU A 94 -8.89 13.95 3.39
C GLU A 94 -9.43 13.43 2.06
N LYS A 95 -8.65 13.55 0.99
CA LYS A 95 -9.00 12.97 -0.32
C LYS A 95 -8.58 11.52 -0.36
N ASP A 96 -9.54 10.62 -0.55
CA ASP A 96 -9.26 9.20 -0.73
C ASP A 96 -8.41 8.95 -1.99
N LEU A 97 -7.58 7.91 -1.93
CA LEU A 97 -6.70 7.54 -3.04
C LEU A 97 -7.46 6.70 -4.06
N PHE A 98 -7.42 7.12 -5.32
CA PHE A 98 -8.13 6.44 -6.41
C PHE A 98 -7.33 5.25 -6.94
N LEU A 99 -8.00 4.10 -7.05
CA LEU A 99 -7.51 2.88 -7.69
C LEU A 99 -8.37 2.58 -8.93
N PRO A 100 -7.91 2.91 -10.15
CA PRO A 100 -8.66 2.63 -11.39
C PRO A 100 -8.82 1.13 -11.64
N TYR A 101 -9.90 0.69 -12.27
CA TYR A 101 -10.09 -0.73 -12.62
C TYR A 101 -8.95 -1.31 -13.46
N LYS A 102 -8.39 -0.53 -14.39
CA LYS A 102 -7.25 -0.95 -15.22
C LYS A 102 -5.97 -1.25 -14.42
N GLU A 103 -5.89 -0.74 -13.19
CA GLU A 103 -4.76 -0.93 -12.28
C GLU A 103 -5.00 -2.05 -11.24
N MET A 104 -6.14 -2.71 -11.30
CA MET A 104 -6.45 -3.85 -10.44
C MET A 104 -6.07 -5.16 -11.12
N VAL A 105 -5.36 -6.05 -10.43
CA VAL A 105 -5.13 -7.43 -10.89
C VAL A 105 -6.39 -8.27 -10.75
N ARG A 106 -7.23 -7.97 -9.75
CA ARG A 106 -8.60 -8.51 -9.57
C ARG A 106 -9.53 -7.47 -8.97
N LYS A 107 -10.84 -7.65 -9.13
CA LYS A 107 -11.86 -6.80 -8.51
C LYS A 107 -11.78 -6.90 -6.99
N VAL A 108 -12.04 -5.77 -6.34
CA VAL A 108 -12.07 -5.61 -4.89
C VAL A 108 -13.46 -5.20 -4.42
N SER A 109 -13.71 -5.32 -3.13
CA SER A 109 -14.94 -4.90 -2.46
C SER A 109 -14.63 -3.92 -1.33
N ALA A 110 -15.61 -3.10 -0.95
CA ALA A 110 -15.46 -2.23 0.21
C ALA A 110 -15.14 -3.06 1.48
N GLY A 111 -14.18 -2.61 2.26
CA GLY A 111 -13.66 -3.30 3.43
C GLY A 111 -12.44 -4.19 3.16
N ASP A 112 -12.13 -4.50 1.91
CA ASP A 112 -10.93 -5.26 1.58
C ASP A 112 -9.67 -4.46 1.99
N GLU A 113 -8.68 -5.17 2.52
CA GLU A 113 -7.34 -4.63 2.81
C GLU A 113 -6.35 -5.17 1.80
N ILE A 114 -5.91 -4.31 0.89
CA ILE A 114 -5.10 -4.69 -0.27
C ILE A 114 -3.74 -4.01 -0.27
N LEU A 115 -2.73 -4.74 -0.76
CA LEU A 115 -1.39 -4.21 -0.94
C LEU A 115 -1.34 -3.38 -2.21
N VAL A 116 -0.89 -2.14 -2.10
CA VAL A 116 -0.84 -1.17 -3.20
C VAL A 116 0.43 -0.35 -3.18
N THR A 117 0.76 0.19 -4.34
CA THR A 117 1.78 1.24 -4.50
C THR A 117 1.19 2.46 -5.20
N LEU A 118 1.89 3.59 -5.16
CA LEU A 118 1.51 4.82 -5.85
C LEU A 118 2.18 4.93 -7.21
N TYR A 119 1.45 5.51 -8.16
CA TYR A 119 2.00 6.02 -9.40
C TYR A 119 1.38 7.36 -9.76
N ILE A 120 2.04 8.09 -10.62
CA ILE A 120 1.52 9.35 -11.19
C ILE A 120 0.95 9.03 -12.56
N ASP A 121 -0.34 9.28 -12.75
CA ASP A 121 -1.03 9.03 -14.02
C ASP A 121 -0.66 10.08 -15.09
N LYS A 122 -1.16 9.88 -16.32
CA LYS A 122 -0.91 10.81 -17.44
C LYS A 122 -1.48 12.22 -17.20
N SER A 123 -2.44 12.36 -16.31
CA SER A 123 -3.04 13.64 -15.90
C SER A 123 -2.34 14.27 -14.68
N GLN A 124 -1.15 13.78 -14.34
CA GLN A 124 -0.38 14.25 -13.17
C GLN A 124 -1.16 14.16 -11.86
N ARG A 125 -1.84 13.02 -11.65
CA ARG A 125 -2.54 12.67 -10.39
C ARG A 125 -1.90 11.48 -9.73
N LEU A 126 -1.87 11.49 -8.41
CA LEU A 126 -1.52 10.30 -7.63
C LEU A 126 -2.66 9.30 -7.69
N CYS A 127 -2.36 8.08 -8.10
CA CYS A 127 -3.27 6.96 -8.13
C CYS A 127 -2.62 5.72 -7.51
N ALA A 128 -3.44 4.82 -6.99
CA ALA A 128 -2.99 3.51 -6.54
C ALA A 128 -2.95 2.50 -7.69
N THR A 129 -2.08 1.51 -7.55
CA THR A 129 -2.06 0.32 -8.39
C THR A 129 -1.79 -0.92 -7.54
N THR A 130 -2.43 -2.04 -7.89
CA THR A 130 -2.12 -3.36 -7.34
C THR A 130 -1.14 -4.13 -8.22
N LYS A 131 -0.73 -3.53 -9.35
CA LYS A 131 0.22 -4.12 -10.29
C LYS A 131 1.66 -3.78 -9.91
N GLY A 132 2.59 -4.65 -10.29
CA GLY A 132 4.02 -4.39 -10.07
C GLY A 132 4.51 -4.56 -8.64
N ILE A 133 3.67 -5.00 -7.71
CA ILE A 133 4.02 -5.26 -6.30
C ILE A 133 5.20 -6.23 -6.19
N TYR A 134 5.25 -7.22 -7.07
CA TYR A 134 6.32 -8.21 -7.15
C TYR A 134 7.73 -7.61 -7.13
N HIS A 135 7.93 -6.47 -7.81
CA HIS A 135 9.24 -5.81 -7.89
C HIS A 135 9.62 -5.05 -6.62
N MET A 136 8.68 -4.87 -5.71
CA MET A 136 8.87 -4.10 -4.48
C MET A 136 9.08 -4.98 -3.25
N LEU A 137 8.78 -6.29 -3.37
CA LEU A 137 8.94 -7.24 -2.28
C LEU A 137 10.39 -7.71 -2.16
N SER A 138 10.84 -7.86 -0.92
CA SER A 138 12.17 -8.37 -0.60
C SER A 138 12.23 -9.88 -0.84
N THR A 139 13.38 -10.34 -1.33
CA THR A 139 13.75 -11.76 -1.39
C THR A 139 14.71 -12.16 -0.26
N ASP A 140 15.08 -11.24 0.61
CA ASP A 140 15.93 -11.48 1.78
C ASP A 140 15.04 -11.72 3.01
N SER A 141 14.36 -12.87 3.05
CA SER A 141 13.50 -13.25 4.15
C SER A 141 14.26 -14.07 5.21
N PRO A 142 13.86 -13.96 6.50
CA PRO A 142 14.45 -14.76 7.57
C PRO A 142 13.93 -16.20 7.60
N TYR A 143 12.93 -16.53 6.77
CA TYR A 143 12.22 -17.80 6.82
C TYR A 143 12.96 -18.93 6.16
N LYS A 144 12.78 -20.14 6.71
CA LYS A 144 13.36 -21.38 6.25
C LYS A 144 12.27 -22.39 5.90
N LYS A 145 12.65 -23.44 5.21
CA LYS A 145 11.76 -24.58 4.98
C LYS A 145 11.16 -25.08 6.30
N ASP A 146 9.89 -25.41 6.27
CA ASP A 146 9.04 -25.87 7.37
C ASP A 146 8.57 -24.78 8.34
N ASP A 147 9.01 -23.52 8.19
CA ASP A 147 8.47 -22.41 8.98
C ASP A 147 7.01 -22.13 8.62
N MET A 148 6.23 -21.74 9.62
CA MET A 148 4.87 -21.22 9.45
C MET A 148 4.94 -19.72 9.27
N VAL A 149 4.21 -19.21 8.26
CA VAL A 149 4.20 -17.79 7.89
C VAL A 149 2.78 -17.30 7.67
N SER A 150 2.57 -16.01 7.93
CA SER A 150 1.36 -15.29 7.54
C SER A 150 1.65 -14.44 6.32
N GLY A 151 0.75 -14.43 5.35
CA GLY A 151 0.97 -13.66 4.14
C GLY A 151 -0.31 -13.21 3.46
N ARG A 152 -0.20 -12.12 2.70
CA ARG A 152 -1.31 -11.50 1.99
C ARG A 152 -1.27 -11.81 0.50
N VAL A 153 -2.41 -12.18 -0.05
CA VAL A 153 -2.57 -12.38 -1.49
C VAL A 153 -2.51 -11.03 -2.22
N TYR A 154 -1.58 -10.90 -3.17
CA TYR A 154 -1.44 -9.64 -3.93
C TYR A 154 -1.51 -9.80 -5.45
N ASP A 155 -1.34 -11.01 -6.00
CA ASP A 155 -1.43 -11.24 -7.45
C ASP A 155 -1.71 -12.72 -7.76
N PHE A 156 -2.03 -13.01 -9.01
CA PHE A 156 -2.40 -14.33 -9.51
C PHE A 156 -1.79 -14.59 -10.88
N SER A 157 -1.41 -15.83 -11.12
CA SER A 157 -0.93 -16.30 -12.42
C SER A 157 -1.43 -17.71 -12.69
N ASP A 158 -1.99 -17.92 -13.89
CA ASP A 158 -2.45 -19.23 -14.32
C ASP A 158 -1.28 -20.23 -14.47
N ASN A 159 -0.07 -19.73 -14.69
CA ASN A 159 1.12 -20.54 -14.88
C ASN A 159 1.93 -20.78 -13.62
N PHE A 160 1.97 -19.78 -12.71
CA PHE A 160 2.86 -19.81 -11.54
C PHE A 160 2.13 -20.05 -10.22
N GLY A 161 0.86 -19.69 -10.13
CA GLY A 161 0.03 -19.83 -8.93
C GLY A 161 -0.39 -18.50 -8.31
N THR A 162 -0.64 -18.51 -7.01
CA THR A 162 -1.10 -17.33 -6.25
C THR A 162 0.09 -16.68 -5.54
N PHE A 163 0.30 -15.41 -5.80
CA PHE A 163 1.41 -14.65 -5.21
C PHE A 163 1.04 -14.09 -3.84
N ILE A 164 1.95 -14.27 -2.90
CA ILE A 164 1.78 -13.95 -1.48
C ILE A 164 2.90 -13.01 -1.04
N ALA A 165 2.54 -11.95 -0.34
CA ALA A 165 3.48 -11.10 0.38
C ALA A 165 3.52 -11.56 1.84
N VAL A 166 4.52 -12.34 2.22
CA VAL A 166 4.73 -12.77 3.61
C VAL A 166 5.13 -11.54 4.43
N ASP A 167 4.42 -11.32 5.56
CA ASP A 167 4.57 -10.12 6.41
C ASP A 167 4.37 -8.80 5.64
N ASP A 168 3.61 -8.82 4.53
CA ASP A 168 3.46 -7.69 3.60
C ASP A 168 4.80 -7.16 3.03
N LYS A 169 5.85 -7.97 3.07
CA LYS A 169 7.23 -7.59 2.78
C LYS A 169 8.01 -8.57 1.90
N TYR A 170 7.84 -9.88 2.11
CA TYR A 170 8.68 -10.90 1.46
C TYR A 170 7.96 -11.60 0.33
N SER A 171 8.68 -11.83 -0.77
CA SER A 171 8.15 -12.44 -1.97
C SER A 171 7.94 -13.94 -1.80
N ALA A 172 6.70 -14.39 -1.98
CA ALA A 172 6.32 -15.79 -1.91
C ALA A 172 5.23 -16.13 -2.92
N LYS A 173 4.99 -17.41 -3.13
CA LYS A 173 3.85 -17.91 -3.89
C LYS A 173 3.36 -19.25 -3.37
N ILE A 174 2.09 -19.52 -3.61
CA ILE A 174 1.50 -20.85 -3.57
C ILE A 174 1.51 -21.37 -5.01
N PRO A 175 2.24 -22.46 -5.32
CA PRO A 175 2.33 -22.97 -6.67
C PRO A 175 0.97 -23.33 -7.28
N VAL A 176 0.85 -23.27 -8.59
CA VAL A 176 -0.43 -23.47 -9.31
C VAL A 176 -1.09 -24.82 -9.02
N PHE A 177 -0.33 -25.88 -8.79
CA PHE A 177 -0.87 -27.21 -8.47
C PHE A 177 -1.52 -27.32 -7.09
N GLU A 178 -1.30 -26.35 -6.21
CA GLU A 178 -1.99 -26.24 -4.91
C GLU A 178 -3.43 -25.71 -5.03
N ASN A 179 -3.80 -25.20 -6.20
CA ASN A 179 -5.15 -24.78 -6.54
C ASN A 179 -5.72 -23.63 -5.66
N ALA A 180 -4.89 -22.66 -5.32
CA ALA A 180 -5.24 -21.54 -4.45
C ALA A 180 -5.86 -20.33 -5.20
N ALA A 181 -6.26 -20.49 -6.48
CA ALA A 181 -6.83 -19.42 -7.29
C ALA A 181 -8.20 -18.92 -6.83
N TYR A 182 -8.86 -19.63 -5.89
CA TYR A 182 -10.12 -19.22 -5.24
C TYR A 182 -9.95 -18.10 -4.22
N LEU A 183 -8.73 -17.86 -3.73
CA LEU A 183 -8.43 -16.78 -2.82
C LEU A 183 -8.72 -15.43 -3.46
N LYS A 184 -9.01 -14.44 -2.62
CA LYS A 184 -9.28 -13.07 -3.06
C LYS A 184 -8.04 -12.19 -2.89
N LEU A 185 -7.95 -11.14 -3.68
CA LEU A 185 -6.95 -10.09 -3.48
C LEU A 185 -7.12 -9.50 -2.07
N GLY A 186 -6.03 -9.46 -1.31
CA GLY A 186 -6.02 -8.97 0.06
C GLY A 186 -6.26 -10.02 1.15
N ASP A 187 -6.69 -11.24 0.81
CA ASP A 187 -6.82 -12.32 1.79
C ASP A 187 -5.50 -12.56 2.52
N VAL A 188 -5.57 -12.65 3.84
CA VAL A 188 -4.44 -13.06 4.68
C VAL A 188 -4.57 -14.54 4.99
N ILE A 189 -3.52 -15.29 4.74
CA ILE A 189 -3.46 -16.73 4.91
C ILE A 189 -2.33 -17.15 5.84
N GLU A 190 -2.51 -18.26 6.54
CA GLU A 190 -1.44 -18.99 7.18
C GLU A 190 -0.96 -20.11 6.26
N ALA A 191 0.33 -20.23 6.09
CA ALA A 191 0.94 -21.20 5.19
C ALA A 191 2.27 -21.70 5.73
N LYS A 192 2.71 -22.85 5.23
CA LYS A 192 4.00 -23.44 5.54
C LYS A 192 4.97 -23.22 4.38
N VAL A 193 6.19 -22.82 4.67
CA VAL A 193 7.28 -22.74 3.69
C VAL A 193 7.69 -24.14 3.27
N THR A 194 7.52 -24.47 2.00
CA THR A 194 7.94 -25.77 1.43
C THR A 194 9.33 -25.72 0.83
N ASP A 195 9.73 -24.56 0.32
CA ASP A 195 11.05 -24.37 -0.29
C ASP A 195 11.47 -22.90 -0.22
N VAL A 196 12.76 -22.66 -0.09
CA VAL A 196 13.40 -21.36 -0.28
C VAL A 196 14.22 -21.42 -1.55
N LYS A 197 13.81 -20.68 -2.56
CA LYS A 197 14.47 -20.67 -3.88
C LYS A 197 15.86 -20.06 -3.80
N GLY A 198 16.70 -20.36 -4.79
CA GLY A 198 18.06 -19.81 -4.88
C GLY A 198 18.12 -18.29 -4.94
N ASP A 199 17.05 -17.62 -5.39
CA ASP A 199 16.89 -16.17 -5.41
C ASP A 199 16.22 -15.60 -4.13
N GLY A 200 15.95 -16.46 -3.14
CA GLY A 200 15.38 -16.09 -1.84
C GLY A 200 13.84 -16.05 -1.78
N LYS A 201 13.14 -16.25 -2.89
CA LYS A 201 11.67 -16.36 -2.91
C LYS A 201 11.20 -17.62 -2.23
N LEU A 202 10.02 -17.55 -1.59
CA LEU A 202 9.44 -18.66 -0.86
C LEU A 202 8.36 -19.37 -1.68
N ASP A 203 8.38 -20.70 -1.69
CA ASP A 203 7.22 -21.50 -2.08
C ASP A 203 6.45 -21.91 -0.81
N LEU A 204 5.12 -21.79 -0.85
CA LEU A 204 4.24 -22.01 0.28
C LEU A 204 3.22 -23.10 -0.02
N THR A 205 2.72 -23.74 1.06
CA THR A 205 1.55 -24.62 1.01
C THR A 205 0.59 -24.31 2.13
N MET A 206 -0.71 -24.39 1.85
CA MET A 206 -1.77 -24.30 2.86
C MET A 206 -2.18 -25.70 3.38
N ARG A 207 -1.79 -26.77 2.72
CA ARG A 207 -2.21 -28.16 3.06
C ARG A 207 -1.75 -28.62 4.44
N ALA A 208 -0.57 -28.16 4.88
CA ALA A 208 -0.02 -28.53 6.21
C ALA A 208 -0.81 -27.95 7.38
N VAL A 209 -1.50 -26.80 7.19
CA VAL A 209 -2.29 -26.12 8.23
C VAL A 209 -3.59 -26.89 8.50
N SER A 210 -4.23 -27.42 7.45
CA SER A 210 -5.45 -28.23 7.57
C SER A 210 -5.23 -29.53 8.34
N TYR A 211 -4.06 -30.14 8.21
CA TYR A 211 -3.76 -31.43 8.85
C TYR A 211 -3.47 -31.32 10.35
N THR A 212 -2.88 -30.23 10.81
CA THR A 212 -2.63 -29.97 12.23
C THR A 212 -3.92 -29.65 12.99
N HIS A 213 -4.87 -28.97 12.36
CA HIS A 213 -6.19 -28.70 12.97
C HIS A 213 -7.03 -29.97 13.13
N LEU A 214 -7.00 -30.88 12.15
CA LEU A 214 -7.73 -32.14 12.23
C LEU A 214 -7.15 -33.06 13.32
N ARG A 215 -5.82 -33.12 13.50
CA ARG A 215 -5.21 -33.89 14.58
C ARG A 215 -5.46 -33.36 15.99
N ALA A 216 -5.57 -32.03 16.15
CA ALA A 216 -5.90 -31.42 17.44
C ALA A 216 -7.34 -31.75 17.89
N HIS A 217 -8.27 -31.95 16.95
CA HIS A 217 -9.65 -32.38 17.28
C HIS A 217 -9.79 -33.86 17.57
N GLU A 218 -8.93 -34.70 16.99
CA GLU A 218 -8.98 -36.18 17.27
C GLU A 218 -8.36 -36.54 18.62
N THR A 219 -7.51 -35.71 19.22
CA THR A 219 -6.91 -35.97 20.54
C THR A 219 -7.76 -35.50 21.72
N GLU A 220 -8.80 -34.70 21.51
CA GLU A 220 -9.75 -34.28 22.57
C GLU A 220 -10.99 -35.20 22.71
N ALA A 221 -11.17 -36.15 21.80
CA ALA A 221 -12.31 -37.05 21.83
C ALA A 221 -12.05 -38.40 22.52
N ASP A 222 -10.83 -38.67 23.01
CA ASP A 222 -10.45 -39.94 23.67
C ASP A 222 -10.02 -39.76 25.15
N LEU A 223 -10.67 -38.84 25.89
CA LEU A 223 -10.53 -38.75 27.36
C LEU A 223 -11.89 -38.73 28.04
#